data_8bd2b0a6d34326a1175535c7f6d93681
#
_entry.id   8bd2b0a6d34326a1175535c7f6d93681
#
_cell.length_a   1.000
_cell.length_b   1.000
_cell.length_c   1.000
_cell.angle_alpha   90.00
_cell.angle_beta   90.00
_cell.angle_gamma   90.00
#
_symmetry.space_group_name_H-M   'P 1'
#
loop_
_entity.id
_entity.type
_entity.pdbx_description
1 polymer ?
#
loop_
_entity_poly.entity_id
_entity_poly.type
_entity_poly.pdbx_seq_one_letter_code
_entity_poly.pdbx_strand_id
1 'polypeptide(L)' 'MNSKIFETSSRKLENFLFAHDIQHVSFYKNELDGLTVWQYAVDDYFVHVLREHKIVLSRKKAKRENLLHQSENATI' A
#
# COMPACT_ATOMS: atom_id res chain seq x y z
N MET A 1 7.67 -11.75 22.76
CA MET A 1 7.10 -11.88 21.45
C MET A 1 6.66 -10.59 20.89
N ASN A 2 7.22 -10.27 19.78
CA ASN A 2 7.01 -8.94 19.21
C ASN A 2 5.87 -8.98 18.21
N SER A 3 4.66 -8.75 18.69
CA SER A 3 3.59 -8.50 17.77
C SER A 3 3.70 -7.04 17.31
N LYS A 4 4.16 -6.87 16.10
CA LYS A 4 4.18 -5.56 15.49
C LYS A 4 2.83 -5.29 14.85
N ILE A 5 2.42 -4.04 14.94
CA ILE A 5 1.19 -3.59 14.30
C ILE A 5 1.56 -2.63 13.18
N PHE A 6 1.00 -2.87 12.00
CA PHE A 6 1.13 -1.98 10.86
C PHE A 6 -0.16 -1.17 10.74
N GLU A 7 -0.02 0.12 10.54
CA GLU A 7 -1.18 1.01 10.39
C GLU A 7 -1.16 1.68 9.04
N THR A 8 -2.34 1.81 8.44
CA THR A 8 -2.49 2.52 7.17
C THR A 8 -3.87 3.15 7.08
N SER A 9 -3.94 4.31 6.45
CA SER A 9 -5.20 4.94 6.09
C SER A 9 -5.48 4.81 4.59
N SER A 10 -4.67 4.05 3.87
CA SER A 10 -4.83 3.84 2.44
C SER A 10 -5.90 2.80 2.16
N ARG A 11 -7.00 3.22 1.55
CA ARG A 11 -8.07 2.30 1.17
C ARG A 11 -7.62 1.33 0.08
N LYS A 12 -6.74 1.77 -0.80
CA LYS A 12 -6.19 0.91 -1.85
C LYS A 12 -5.39 -0.23 -1.24
N LEU A 13 -4.57 0.06 -0.23
CA LEU A 13 -3.80 -0.95 0.45
C LEU A 13 -4.71 -1.89 1.24
N GLU A 14 -5.71 -1.37 1.93
CA GLU A 14 -6.68 -2.18 2.65
C GLU A 14 -7.38 -3.15 1.71
N ASN A 15 -7.83 -2.69 0.55
CA ASN A 15 -8.47 -3.54 -0.45
C ASN A 15 -7.51 -4.60 -0.99
N PHE A 16 -6.25 -4.23 -1.23
CA PHE A 16 -5.24 -5.16 -1.70
C PHE A 16 -5.01 -6.28 -0.68
N LEU A 17 -4.86 -5.91 0.58
CA LEU A 17 -4.65 -6.89 1.65
C LEU A 17 -5.86 -7.80 1.82
N PHE A 18 -7.06 -7.25 1.74
CA PHE A 18 -8.28 -8.04 1.82
C PHE A 18 -8.36 -9.07 0.69
N ALA A 19 -7.95 -8.69 -0.52
CA ALA A 19 -7.92 -9.60 -1.66
C ALA A 19 -6.94 -10.76 -1.46
N HIS A 20 -5.97 -10.60 -0.56
CA HIS A 20 -5.01 -11.64 -0.20
C HIS A 20 -5.34 -12.32 1.12
N ASP A 21 -6.60 -12.25 1.55
CA ASP A 21 -7.09 -12.86 2.78
C ASP A 21 -6.46 -12.28 4.05
N ILE A 22 -6.00 -11.05 4.00
CA ILE A 22 -5.47 -10.35 5.15
C ILE A 22 -6.50 -9.34 5.62
N GLN A 23 -7.02 -9.55 6.84
CA GLN A 23 -8.00 -8.64 7.42
C GLN A 23 -7.35 -7.83 8.53
N HIS A 24 -7.81 -6.59 8.67
CA HIS A 24 -7.35 -5.76 9.78
C HIS A 24 -7.86 -6.34 11.10
N VAL A 25 -7.04 -6.19 12.15
CA VAL A 25 -7.42 -6.66 13.50
C VAL A 25 -8.17 -5.60 14.27
N SER A 26 -8.00 -4.33 13.90
CA SER A 26 -8.69 -3.21 14.53
C SER A 26 -8.65 -2.01 13.58
N PHE A 27 -9.43 -0.99 13.92
CA PHE A 27 -9.38 0.27 13.19
C PHE A 27 -9.84 1.39 14.12
N TYR A 28 -9.46 2.60 13.78
CA TYR A 28 -9.93 3.78 14.50
C TYR A 28 -9.98 4.97 13.53
N LYS A 29 -10.71 5.99 13.91
CA LYS A 29 -10.79 7.23 13.13
C LYS A 29 -9.83 8.25 13.73
N ASN A 30 -8.95 8.77 12.88
CA ASN A 30 -8.04 9.83 13.29
C ASN A 30 -8.83 11.13 13.38
N GLU A 31 -8.82 11.75 14.55
CA GLU A 31 -9.61 12.96 14.78
C GLU A 31 -9.03 14.18 14.06
N LEU A 32 -7.74 14.17 13.76
CA LEU A 32 -7.08 15.30 13.13
C LEU A 32 -7.45 15.46 11.65
N ASP A 33 -7.55 14.37 10.93
CA ASP A 33 -7.83 14.41 9.49
C ASP A 33 -9.13 13.70 9.10
N GLY A 34 -9.79 13.05 10.06
CA GLY A 34 -11.05 12.36 9.81
C GLY A 34 -10.92 11.06 9.04
N LEU A 35 -9.71 10.59 8.79
CA LEU A 35 -9.47 9.37 8.05
C LEU A 35 -9.53 8.15 8.95
N THR A 36 -9.99 7.03 8.39
CA THR A 36 -9.96 5.75 9.08
C THR A 36 -8.55 5.16 8.96
N VAL A 37 -8.02 4.71 10.10
CA VAL A 37 -6.73 4.02 10.16
C VAL A 37 -6.99 2.56 10.47
N TRP A 38 -6.54 1.66 9.60
CA TRP A 38 -6.67 0.22 9.79
C TRP A 38 -5.37 -0.32 10.37
N GLN A 39 -5.51 -1.20 11.35
CA GLN A 39 -4.37 -1.83 12.05
C GLN A 39 -4.31 -3.30 11.68
N TYR A 40 -3.10 -3.77 11.33
CA TYR A 40 -2.87 -5.14 10.90
C TYR A 40 -1.80 -5.79 11.78
N ALA A 41 -2.02 -7.05 12.11
CA ALA A 41 -0.98 -7.84 12.77
C ALA A 41 0.06 -8.25 11.73
N VAL A 42 1.33 -7.97 12.02
CA VAL A 42 2.43 -8.25 11.09
C VAL A 42 2.95 -9.67 11.32
N ASP A 43 2.87 -10.50 10.29
CA ASP A 43 3.46 -11.83 10.27
C ASP A 43 4.24 -12.00 8.96
N ASP A 44 4.81 -13.19 8.76
CA ASP A 44 5.61 -13.45 7.56
C ASP A 44 4.79 -13.32 6.28
N TYR A 45 3.56 -13.80 6.30
CA TYR A 45 2.68 -13.70 5.15
C TYR A 45 2.34 -12.24 4.84
N PHE A 46 2.04 -11.45 5.87
CA PHE A 46 1.77 -10.03 5.72
C PHE A 46 2.95 -9.32 5.06
N VAL A 47 4.16 -9.57 5.53
CA VAL A 47 5.37 -8.96 4.99
C VAL A 47 5.55 -9.35 3.52
N HIS A 48 5.31 -10.61 3.19
CA HIS A 48 5.43 -11.10 1.81
C HIS A 48 4.44 -10.36 0.88
N VAL A 49 3.18 -10.28 1.26
CA VAL A 49 2.15 -9.62 0.47
C VAL A 49 2.43 -8.12 0.33
N LEU A 50 2.87 -7.49 1.41
CA LEU A 50 3.19 -6.06 1.38
C LEU A 50 4.35 -5.76 0.43
N ARG A 51 5.36 -6.63 0.38
CA ARG A 51 6.47 -6.50 -0.56
C ARG A 51 5.99 -6.60 -2.01
N GLU A 52 5.09 -7.53 -2.30
CA GLU A 52 4.52 -7.65 -3.64
C GLU A 52 3.78 -6.38 -4.04
N HIS A 53 3.03 -5.80 -3.11
CA HIS A 53 2.31 -4.54 -3.35
C HIS A 53 3.29 -3.41 -3.70
N LYS A 54 4.37 -3.29 -2.97
CA LYS A 54 5.40 -2.27 -3.23
C LYS A 54 6.06 -2.47 -4.58
N ILE A 55 6.35 -3.71 -4.95
CA ILE A 55 6.95 -4.02 -6.24
C ILE A 55 6.02 -3.62 -7.38
N VAL A 56 4.73 -3.94 -7.27
CA VAL A 56 3.74 -3.58 -8.28
C VAL A 56 3.65 -2.06 -8.42
N LEU A 57 3.61 -1.32 -7.32
CA LEU A 57 3.57 0.14 -7.34
C LEU A 57 4.82 0.72 -7.98
N SER A 58 6.00 0.18 -7.65
CA SER A 58 7.25 0.63 -8.22
C SER A 58 7.29 0.43 -9.73
N ARG A 59 6.82 -0.73 -10.22
CA ARG A 59 6.75 -1.00 -11.66
C ARG A 59 5.82 -0.04 -12.37
N LYS A 60 4.65 0.23 -11.80
CA LYS A 60 3.69 1.18 -12.38
C LYS A 60 4.28 2.57 -12.45
N LYS A 61 4.96 2.99 -11.40
CA LYS A 61 5.59 4.30 -11.33
C LYS A 61 6.70 4.44 -12.38
N ALA A 62 7.57 3.43 -12.49
CA ALA A 62 8.64 3.43 -13.48
C ALA A 62 8.09 3.49 -14.90
N LYS A 63 7.06 2.72 -15.19
CA LYS A 63 6.43 2.73 -16.51
C LYS A 63 5.84 4.10 -16.85
N ARG A 64 5.22 4.74 -15.87
CA ARG A 64 4.63 6.07 -16.04
C ARG A 64 5.71 7.12 -16.31
N GLU A 65 6.82 7.05 -15.60
CA GLU A 65 7.95 7.95 -15.80
C GLU A 65 8.55 7.80 -17.20
N ASN A 66 8.69 6.57 -17.67
CA ASN A 66 9.19 6.31 -19.00
C ASN A 66 8.28 6.91 -20.08
N LEU A 67 6.98 6.80 -19.89
CA LEU A 67 6.02 7.39 -20.83
C LEU A 67 6.12 8.92 -20.86
N LEU A 68 6.32 9.54 -19.70
CA LEU A 68 6.51 10.98 -19.61
C LEU A 68 7.77 11.42 -20.30
N HIS A 69 8.88 10.70 -20.14
CA HIS A 69 10.12 10.99 -20.82
C HIS A 69 10.00 10.86 -22.33
N GLN A 70 9.29 9.84 -22.81
CA GLN A 70 9.06 9.68 -24.23
C GLN A 70 8.25 10.82 -24.80
N SER A 71 7.24 11.31 -24.05
CA SER A 71 6.46 12.47 -24.46
C SER A 71 7.32 13.72 -24.57
N GLU A 72 8.19 13.95 -23.61
CA GLU A 72 9.09 15.09 -23.62
C GLU A 72 10.04 15.02 -24.82
N ASN A 73 10.60 13.84 -25.08
CA ASN A 73 11.48 13.66 -26.21
C ASN A 73 10.76 13.84 -27.55
N ALA A 74 9.49 13.50 -27.61
CA ALA A 74 8.69 13.66 -28.82
C ALA A 74 8.39 15.12 -29.13
N THR A 75 8.40 15.99 -28.10
CA THR A 75 8.15 17.41 -28.28
C THR A 75 9.39 18.23 -28.58
N ILE A 76 10.54 17.62 -28.47
CA ILE A 76 11.81 18.24 -28.79
C ILE A 76 12.20 17.89 -30.22
#